data_e7bdfc768e9e1ea27e29806fcc35af8a
#
_entry.id   e7bdfc768e9e1ea27e29806fcc35af8a
#
_cell.length_a   1.000
_cell.length_b   1.000
_cell.length_c   1.000
_cell.angle_alpha   90.00
_cell.angle_beta   90.00
_cell.angle_gamma   90.00
#
_symmetry.space_group_name_H-M   'P 1'
#
loop_
_entity.id
_entity.type
_entity.pdbx_description
1 polymer ?
#
loop_
_entity_poly.entity_id
_entity_poly.type
_entity_poly.pdbx_seq_one_letter_code
_entity_poly.pdbx_strand_id
1 'polypeptide(L)'
;MSRRFSLRAIRPRSKALAQGCVGLIAVAMLCSACLVPPYPKDPRFATFTYETDESVKVQERVDSFNGRIPKLGATEGHVVVARFRDGSWIPAPDYQYWVTGVATVPDTTTTLLVDNSAGESSLLPGIHPILYKYVPEECSFTAVDPTVANTILGTDQNDIYSEWGSFTITKFAVSADCNLIIVT
;
A
#
# COMPACT_ATOMS: atom_id res chain seq x y z
N MET A 1 -80.37 43.12 0.79
CA MET A 1 -78.93 43.52 0.83
C MET A 1 -78.07 42.21 0.94
N SER A 2 -77.60 41.70 -0.19
CA SER A 2 -76.89 40.45 -0.25
C SER A 2 -75.43 40.72 -0.64
N ARG A 3 -74.49 40.50 0.29
CA ARG A 3 -73.01 40.64 0.02
C ARG A 3 -72.46 39.34 -0.44
N ARG A 4 -71.99 39.28 -1.70
CA ARG A 4 -71.24 38.15 -2.27
C ARG A 4 -69.75 38.27 -1.80
N PHE A 5 -69.28 37.29 -1.07
CA PHE A 5 -67.83 37.09 -0.81
C PHE A 5 -67.20 36.37 -1.98
N SER A 6 -66.22 37.04 -2.59
CA SER A 6 -65.41 36.44 -3.64
C SER A 6 -64.19 35.73 -3.03
N LEU A 7 -64.12 34.41 -3.13
CA LEU A 7 -62.94 33.62 -2.74
C LEU A 7 -61.87 33.70 -3.85
N ARG A 8 -60.77 34.39 -3.57
CA ARG A 8 -59.56 34.33 -4.42
C ARG A 8 -58.83 33.03 -4.19
N ALA A 9 -58.73 32.21 -5.21
CA ALA A 9 -57.91 30.99 -5.23
C ALA A 9 -56.42 31.34 -5.17
N ILE A 10 -55.75 30.88 -4.12
CA ILE A 10 -54.29 30.94 -3.98
C ILE A 10 -53.71 29.78 -4.77
N ARG A 11 -52.97 30.07 -5.85
CA ARG A 11 -52.20 29.07 -6.62
C ARG A 11 -50.94 28.70 -5.85
N PRO A 12 -50.63 27.40 -5.63
CA PRO A 12 -49.39 27.02 -4.97
C PRO A 12 -48.22 27.18 -5.95
N ARG A 13 -47.20 27.94 -5.52
CA ARG A 13 -45.87 28.03 -6.18
C ARG A 13 -44.99 26.86 -5.74
N SER A 14 -45.26 25.65 -6.24
CA SER A 14 -44.51 24.44 -5.84
C SER A 14 -43.44 23.96 -6.82
N LYS A 15 -43.09 24.76 -7.86
CA LYS A 15 -42.09 24.33 -8.87
C LYS A 15 -40.64 24.74 -8.57
N ALA A 16 -40.39 25.68 -7.66
CA ALA A 16 -39.05 26.17 -7.37
C ALA A 16 -38.26 25.33 -6.34
N LEU A 17 -38.96 24.56 -5.47
CA LEU A 17 -38.31 23.73 -4.44
C LEU A 17 -37.76 22.40 -4.99
N ALA A 18 -38.35 21.85 -6.06
CA ALA A 18 -37.92 20.58 -6.59
C ALA A 18 -36.58 20.66 -7.37
N GLN A 19 -36.26 21.81 -7.98
CA GLN A 19 -35.02 21.99 -8.71
C GLN A 19 -33.77 22.19 -7.82
N GLY A 20 -33.98 22.76 -6.61
CA GLY A 20 -32.89 22.96 -5.65
C GLY A 20 -32.37 21.65 -5.03
N CYS A 21 -33.25 20.67 -4.78
CA CYS A 21 -32.88 19.41 -4.17
C CYS A 21 -32.09 18.49 -5.12
N VAL A 22 -32.39 18.52 -6.42
CA VAL A 22 -31.66 17.68 -7.41
C VAL A 22 -30.22 18.17 -7.57
N GLY A 23 -29.97 19.46 -7.55
CA GLY A 23 -28.62 20.02 -7.62
C GLY A 23 -27.75 19.68 -6.40
N LEU A 24 -28.32 19.69 -5.19
CA LEU A 24 -27.60 19.33 -3.96
C LEU A 24 -27.24 17.84 -3.89
N ILE A 25 -28.10 16.96 -4.37
CA ILE A 25 -27.84 15.50 -4.42
C ILE A 25 -26.73 15.19 -5.43
N ALA A 26 -26.73 15.86 -6.60
CA ALA A 26 -25.68 15.67 -7.60
C ALA A 26 -24.29 16.12 -7.12
N VAL A 27 -24.21 17.24 -6.39
CA VAL A 27 -22.95 17.72 -5.79
C VAL A 27 -22.48 16.80 -4.67
N ALA A 28 -23.38 16.26 -3.85
CA ALA A 28 -23.01 15.29 -2.81
C ALA A 28 -22.48 13.98 -3.38
N MET A 29 -23.01 13.50 -4.50
CA MET A 29 -22.50 12.28 -5.18
C MET A 29 -21.12 12.51 -5.82
N LEU A 30 -20.84 13.70 -6.35
CA LEU A 30 -19.52 14.03 -6.90
C LEU A 30 -18.43 14.12 -5.83
N CYS A 31 -18.77 14.63 -4.62
CA CYS A 31 -17.83 14.66 -3.52
C CYS A 31 -17.54 13.28 -2.92
N SER A 32 -18.49 12.35 -2.98
CA SER A 32 -18.26 10.96 -2.49
C SER A 32 -17.31 10.16 -3.36
N ALA A 33 -17.16 10.48 -4.65
CA ALA A 33 -16.23 9.83 -5.55
C ALA A 33 -14.75 10.15 -5.23
N CYS A 34 -14.48 11.24 -4.51
CA CYS A 34 -13.13 11.64 -4.12
C CYS A 34 -12.60 10.90 -2.87
N LEU A 35 -13.42 10.09 -2.19
CA LEU A 35 -13.07 9.40 -0.95
C LEU A 35 -12.75 7.90 -1.15
N VAL A 36 -12.85 7.39 -2.37
CA VAL A 36 -12.48 6.00 -2.65
C VAL A 36 -10.96 5.97 -2.83
N PRO A 37 -10.22 5.21 -2.01
CA PRO A 37 -8.78 5.04 -2.23
C PRO A 37 -8.55 4.49 -3.65
N PRO A 38 -7.56 5.03 -4.39
CA PRO A 38 -7.34 4.70 -5.79
C PRO A 38 -6.93 3.24 -6.03
N TYR A 39 -6.69 2.49 -4.98
CA TYR A 39 -6.22 1.11 -5.04
C TYR A 39 -7.19 0.12 -4.40
N PRO A 40 -7.31 -1.11 -4.96
CA PRO A 40 -8.10 -2.17 -4.36
C PRO A 40 -7.56 -2.51 -2.96
N LYS A 41 -8.47 -2.78 -2.04
CA LYS A 41 -8.13 -3.32 -0.73
C LYS A 41 -8.11 -4.84 -0.83
N ASP A 42 -7.05 -5.44 -0.31
CA ASP A 42 -6.96 -6.88 -0.14
C ASP A 42 -6.87 -7.18 1.37
N PRO A 43 -7.84 -7.94 1.92
CA PRO A 43 -7.90 -8.21 3.36
C PRO A 43 -6.74 -9.05 3.89
N ARG A 44 -5.97 -9.70 3.02
CA ARG A 44 -4.77 -10.47 3.39
C ARG A 44 -3.64 -9.56 3.89
N PHE A 45 -3.62 -8.30 3.50
CA PHE A 45 -2.53 -7.36 3.80
C PHE A 45 -2.89 -6.37 4.88
N ALA A 46 -1.91 -6.04 5.72
CA ALA A 46 -1.99 -4.88 6.58
C ALA A 46 -2.18 -3.61 5.74
N THR A 47 -2.76 -2.58 6.34
CA THR A 47 -2.93 -1.31 5.65
C THR A 47 -1.58 -0.74 5.23
N PHE A 48 -1.45 -0.43 3.95
CA PHE A 48 -0.31 0.31 3.44
C PHE A 48 -0.41 1.77 3.90
N THR A 49 0.63 2.26 4.56
CA THR A 49 0.61 3.56 5.26
C THR A 49 1.60 4.58 4.71
N TYR A 50 2.47 4.19 3.78
CA TYR A 50 3.45 5.11 3.24
C TYR A 50 2.81 6.06 2.22
N GLU A 51 3.13 7.34 2.33
CA GLU A 51 2.65 8.38 1.44
C GLU A 51 3.79 8.92 0.58
N THR A 52 3.45 9.25 -0.66
CA THR A 52 4.36 9.91 -1.60
C THR A 52 3.59 10.85 -2.52
N ASP A 53 4.26 11.88 -3.01
CA ASP A 53 3.74 12.78 -4.06
C ASP A 53 4.20 12.32 -5.45
N GLU A 54 4.98 11.22 -5.53
CA GLU A 54 5.52 10.70 -6.77
C GLU A 54 4.55 9.71 -7.42
N SER A 55 4.59 9.63 -8.74
CA SER A 55 3.92 8.58 -9.49
C SER A 55 4.70 7.27 -9.35
N VAL A 56 4.13 6.31 -8.64
CA VAL A 56 4.77 5.02 -8.40
C VAL A 56 4.57 4.05 -9.56
N LYS A 57 5.58 3.22 -9.81
CA LYS A 57 5.58 2.14 -10.81
C LYS A 57 6.18 0.88 -10.20
N VAL A 58 5.67 -0.27 -10.61
CA VAL A 58 6.35 -1.53 -10.34
C VAL A 58 7.62 -1.58 -11.19
N GLN A 59 8.73 -1.89 -10.56
CA GLN A 59 10.02 -2.14 -11.18
C GLN A 59 10.31 -3.64 -11.07
N GLU A 60 10.61 -4.27 -12.20
CA GLU A 60 11.06 -5.68 -12.25
C GLU A 60 12.59 -5.70 -12.13
N ARG A 61 13.08 -5.64 -10.87
CA ARG A 61 14.51 -5.46 -10.60
C ARG A 61 15.00 -6.39 -9.51
N VAL A 62 15.61 -7.48 -9.94
CA VAL A 62 16.31 -8.45 -9.07
C VAL A 62 17.55 -7.83 -8.44
N ASP A 63 18.30 -7.03 -9.19
CA ASP A 63 19.49 -6.32 -8.73
C ASP A 63 19.18 -5.39 -7.55
N SER A 64 18.03 -4.75 -7.56
CA SER A 64 17.57 -3.88 -6.48
C SER A 64 17.33 -4.64 -5.17
N PHE A 65 16.82 -5.88 -5.25
CA PHE A 65 16.68 -6.74 -4.07
C PHE A 65 18.04 -7.23 -3.58
N ASN A 66 18.82 -7.85 -4.45
CA ASN A 66 20.09 -8.47 -4.08
C ASN A 66 21.15 -7.44 -3.64
N GLY A 67 21.09 -6.22 -4.18
CA GLY A 67 21.96 -5.13 -3.75
C GLY A 67 21.65 -4.59 -2.36
N ARG A 68 20.36 -4.56 -1.99
CA ARG A 68 19.91 -4.08 -0.67
C ARG A 68 19.83 -5.17 0.39
N ILE A 69 19.63 -6.41 -0.04
CA ILE A 69 19.47 -7.60 0.82
C ILE A 69 20.48 -8.66 0.34
N PRO A 70 21.75 -8.58 0.78
CA PRO A 70 22.86 -9.31 0.17
C PRO A 70 22.72 -10.83 0.14
N LYS A 71 22.05 -11.42 1.15
CA LYS A 71 21.89 -12.88 1.26
C LYS A 71 20.51 -13.36 0.80
N LEU A 72 19.72 -12.53 0.13
CA LEU A 72 18.39 -12.90 -0.32
C LEU A 72 18.44 -13.92 -1.46
N GLY A 73 19.30 -13.68 -2.44
CA GLY A 73 19.43 -14.54 -3.62
C GLY A 73 18.18 -14.50 -4.53
N ALA A 74 17.48 -13.38 -4.60
CA ALA A 74 16.29 -13.24 -5.42
C ALA A 74 16.59 -13.59 -6.88
N THR A 75 15.66 -14.33 -7.51
CA THR A 75 15.69 -14.70 -8.94
C THR A 75 14.69 -13.91 -9.77
N GLU A 76 13.60 -13.48 -9.15
CA GLU A 76 12.61 -12.56 -9.70
C GLU A 76 12.24 -11.53 -8.64
N GLY A 77 11.83 -10.33 -9.06
CA GLY A 77 11.47 -9.30 -8.10
C GLY A 77 10.63 -8.20 -8.68
N HIS A 78 9.58 -7.86 -7.93
CA HIS A 78 8.67 -6.75 -8.21
C HIS A 78 8.74 -5.78 -7.04
N VAL A 79 9.24 -4.58 -7.29
CA VAL A 79 9.49 -3.59 -6.24
C VAL A 79 8.84 -2.26 -6.59
N VAL A 80 8.34 -1.60 -5.55
CA VAL A 80 7.93 -0.20 -5.59
C VAL A 80 8.81 0.58 -4.63
N VAL A 81 9.42 1.61 -5.15
CA VAL A 81 10.28 2.53 -4.39
C VAL A 81 9.76 3.94 -4.63
N ALA A 82 9.58 4.72 -3.58
CA ALA A 82 9.31 6.13 -3.71
C ALA A 82 9.83 6.89 -2.49
N ARG A 83 9.97 8.19 -2.66
CA ARG A 83 10.33 9.09 -1.58
C ARG A 83 9.15 9.27 -0.64
N PHE A 84 9.42 9.33 0.67
CA PHE A 84 8.41 9.75 1.63
C PHE A 84 7.93 11.16 1.30
N ARG A 85 6.61 11.37 1.47
CA ARG A 85 6.08 12.72 1.40
C ARG A 85 6.75 13.57 2.49
N ASP A 86 7.47 14.60 2.05
CA ASP A 86 8.00 15.59 2.97
C ASP A 86 6.92 16.64 3.22
N GLY A 87 6.27 16.54 4.38
CA GLY A 87 5.30 17.55 4.85
C GLY A 87 5.96 18.83 5.37
N SER A 88 7.29 18.92 5.31
CA SER A 88 8.05 20.07 5.82
C SER A 88 8.07 21.20 4.80
N TRP A 89 7.93 22.43 5.31
CA TRP A 89 8.13 23.64 4.51
C TRP A 89 9.60 23.82 4.07
N ILE A 90 10.55 23.24 4.81
CA ILE A 90 11.98 23.21 4.45
C ILE A 90 12.30 21.77 4.06
N PRO A 91 12.67 21.51 2.78
CA PRO A 91 13.06 20.18 2.36
C PRO A 91 14.21 19.64 3.22
N ALA A 92 14.09 18.38 3.66
CA ALA A 92 15.18 17.71 4.34
C ALA A 92 16.40 17.59 3.37
N PRO A 93 17.63 17.78 3.86
CA PRO A 93 18.82 17.63 3.02
C PRO A 93 18.98 16.20 2.48
N ASP A 94 18.49 15.21 3.23
CA ASP A 94 18.58 13.79 2.87
C ASP A 94 17.18 13.24 2.63
N TYR A 95 16.94 12.79 1.40
CA TYR A 95 15.68 12.15 1.02
C TYR A 95 15.62 10.74 1.60
N GLN A 96 14.54 10.46 2.33
CA GLN A 96 14.24 9.11 2.78
C GLN A 96 13.29 8.44 1.78
N TYR A 97 13.56 7.17 1.49
CA TYR A 97 12.77 6.37 0.59
C TYR A 97 12.13 5.21 1.36
N TRP A 98 10.94 4.85 0.96
CA TRP A 98 10.34 3.58 1.34
C TRP A 98 10.42 2.60 0.16
N VAL A 99 10.54 1.34 0.51
CA VAL A 99 10.60 0.25 -0.45
C VAL A 99 9.60 -0.82 -0.01
N THR A 100 8.78 -1.28 -0.94
CA THR A 100 7.95 -2.47 -0.72
C THR A 100 8.12 -3.41 -1.89
N GLY A 101 8.14 -4.73 -1.63
CA GLY A 101 8.40 -5.65 -2.71
C GLY A 101 7.97 -7.08 -2.45
N VAL A 102 7.88 -7.81 -3.55
CA VAL A 102 7.64 -9.24 -3.62
C VAL A 102 8.74 -9.84 -4.48
N ALA A 103 9.38 -10.90 -4.01
CA ALA A 103 10.45 -11.55 -4.77
C ALA A 103 10.39 -13.06 -4.65
N THR A 104 10.78 -13.75 -5.74
CA THR A 104 11.06 -15.18 -5.75
C THR A 104 12.48 -15.42 -5.28
N VAL A 105 12.66 -16.35 -4.36
CA VAL A 105 13.95 -16.67 -3.74
C VAL A 105 14.19 -18.17 -3.74
N PRO A 106 15.45 -18.64 -3.58
CA PRO A 106 15.76 -20.06 -3.51
C PRO A 106 15.14 -20.75 -2.31
N ASP A 107 14.83 -22.05 -2.42
CA ASP A 107 14.33 -22.91 -1.34
C ASP A 107 15.22 -22.85 -0.09
N THR A 108 16.54 -22.72 -0.27
CA THR A 108 17.48 -22.59 0.86
C THR A 108 17.24 -21.33 1.68
N THR A 109 16.87 -20.24 1.02
CA THR A 109 16.58 -18.97 1.68
C THR A 109 15.22 -19.05 2.39
N THR A 110 14.18 -19.60 1.74
CA THR A 110 12.86 -19.76 2.35
C THR A 110 12.91 -20.69 3.55
N THR A 111 13.57 -21.85 3.46
CA THR A 111 13.74 -22.80 4.55
C THR A 111 14.42 -22.13 5.76
N LEU A 112 15.53 -21.43 5.54
CA LEU A 112 16.24 -20.74 6.61
C LEU A 112 15.37 -19.70 7.33
N LEU A 113 14.56 -18.98 6.58
CA LEU A 113 13.66 -17.96 7.14
C LEU A 113 12.48 -18.57 7.90
N VAL A 114 11.89 -19.65 7.37
CA VAL A 114 10.77 -20.38 8.02
C VAL A 114 11.22 -21.03 9.32
N ASP A 115 12.40 -21.66 9.34
CA ASP A 115 12.97 -22.29 10.54
C ASP A 115 13.20 -21.29 11.70
N ASN A 116 13.34 -20.01 11.35
CA ASN A 116 13.53 -18.92 12.29
C ASN A 116 12.29 -17.99 12.40
N SER A 117 11.13 -18.46 11.98
CA SER A 117 9.90 -17.67 11.99
C SER A 117 9.12 -17.77 13.30
N ALA A 118 8.19 -16.83 13.49
CA ALA A 118 7.29 -16.81 14.65
C ALA A 118 6.00 -17.64 14.44
N GLY A 119 5.84 -18.32 13.28
CA GLY A 119 4.63 -19.06 12.90
C GLY A 119 3.78 -18.36 11.83
N GLU A 120 2.63 -18.97 11.51
CA GLU A 120 1.75 -18.46 10.47
C GLU A 120 1.33 -17.00 10.70
N SER A 121 1.36 -16.22 9.63
CA SER A 121 0.95 -14.83 9.67
C SER A 121 -0.54 -14.72 9.35
N SER A 122 -1.30 -14.18 10.29
CA SER A 122 -2.71 -13.86 10.07
C SER A 122 -2.90 -12.63 9.14
N LEU A 123 -1.86 -11.83 8.98
CA LEU A 123 -1.88 -10.61 8.18
C LEU A 123 -0.52 -10.38 7.54
N LEU A 124 -0.49 -10.26 6.23
CA LEU A 124 0.73 -10.01 5.45
C LEU A 124 1.23 -8.56 5.63
N PRO A 125 2.52 -8.30 5.43
CA PRO A 125 3.07 -6.95 5.40
C PRO A 125 2.27 -6.02 4.49
N GLY A 126 2.06 -4.77 4.92
CA GLY A 126 1.34 -3.76 4.13
C GLY A 126 2.21 -3.22 3.01
N ILE A 127 2.24 -3.90 1.89
CA ILE A 127 2.93 -3.47 0.66
C ILE A 127 2.06 -2.54 -0.18
N HIS A 128 2.66 -1.84 -1.14
CA HIS A 128 1.91 -1.00 -2.06
C HIS A 128 0.89 -1.83 -2.87
N PRO A 129 -0.39 -1.43 -2.95
CA PRO A 129 -1.47 -2.26 -3.51
C PRO A 129 -1.27 -2.70 -4.96
N ILE A 130 -0.47 -1.98 -5.74
CA ILE A 130 -0.11 -2.36 -7.11
C ILE A 130 0.67 -3.70 -7.18
N LEU A 131 1.23 -4.14 -6.04
CA LEU A 131 1.99 -5.38 -5.91
C LEU A 131 1.13 -6.59 -5.54
N TYR A 132 -0.11 -6.43 -5.11
CA TYR A 132 -0.97 -7.55 -4.66
C TYR A 132 -1.12 -8.65 -5.70
N LYS A 133 -1.16 -8.31 -6.99
CA LYS A 133 -1.26 -9.26 -8.09
C LYS A 133 -0.07 -10.22 -8.23
N TYR A 134 1.05 -9.94 -7.56
CA TYR A 134 2.24 -10.80 -7.54
C TYR A 134 2.29 -11.70 -6.30
N VAL A 135 1.24 -11.69 -5.48
CA VAL A 135 1.11 -12.54 -4.30
C VAL A 135 -0.09 -13.47 -4.50
N PRO A 136 0.13 -14.71 -4.99
CA PRO A 136 -0.94 -15.67 -5.23
C PRO A 136 -1.73 -15.98 -3.95
N GLU A 137 -3.03 -16.25 -4.11
CA GLU A 137 -3.92 -16.49 -2.96
C GLU A 137 -3.67 -17.85 -2.30
N GLU A 138 -3.16 -18.81 -3.07
CA GLU A 138 -2.86 -20.17 -2.63
C GLU A 138 -1.60 -20.28 -1.77
N CYS A 139 -0.75 -19.26 -1.76
CA CYS A 139 0.51 -19.27 -1.01
C CYS A 139 0.28 -19.06 0.48
N SER A 140 0.83 -19.93 1.31
CA SER A 140 0.83 -19.80 2.77
C SER A 140 2.04 -19.02 3.24
N PHE A 141 1.83 -18.01 4.03
CA PHE A 141 2.90 -17.12 4.50
C PHE A 141 3.13 -17.24 6.00
N THR A 142 4.39 -17.17 6.38
CA THR A 142 4.87 -17.12 7.76
C THR A 142 5.52 -15.77 8.01
N ALA A 143 5.19 -15.13 9.14
CA ALA A 143 5.83 -13.89 9.55
C ALA A 143 7.22 -14.17 10.11
N VAL A 144 8.20 -13.37 9.73
CA VAL A 144 9.55 -13.40 10.30
C VAL A 144 9.79 -12.10 11.06
N ASP A 145 10.31 -12.21 12.29
CA ASP A 145 10.69 -11.02 13.05
C ASP A 145 11.70 -10.17 12.25
N PRO A 146 11.48 -8.85 12.13
CA PRO A 146 12.37 -8.00 11.35
C PRO A 146 13.82 -8.06 11.79
N THR A 147 14.11 -8.19 13.09
CA THR A 147 15.47 -8.28 13.61
C THR A 147 16.14 -9.57 13.12
N VAL A 148 15.40 -10.68 13.18
CA VAL A 148 15.85 -11.99 12.68
C VAL A 148 16.07 -11.94 11.17
N ALA A 149 15.12 -11.39 10.42
CA ALA A 149 15.24 -11.24 8.96
C ALA A 149 16.45 -10.40 8.56
N ASN A 150 16.67 -9.25 9.21
CA ASN A 150 17.82 -8.38 8.95
C ASN A 150 19.15 -9.10 9.22
N THR A 151 19.24 -9.87 10.29
CA THR A 151 20.46 -10.62 10.64
C THR A 151 20.71 -11.78 9.66
N ILE A 152 19.69 -12.58 9.36
CA ILE A 152 19.82 -13.71 8.42
C ILE A 152 20.20 -13.22 7.03
N LEU A 153 19.54 -12.17 6.56
CA LEU A 153 19.68 -11.64 5.21
C LEU A 153 20.85 -10.66 5.05
N GLY A 154 21.44 -10.24 6.17
CA GLY A 154 22.66 -9.43 6.19
C GLY A 154 22.42 -7.94 5.90
N THR A 155 21.21 -7.44 6.07
CA THR A 155 20.91 -6.00 5.89
C THR A 155 21.45 -5.14 7.01
N ASP A 156 21.65 -5.70 8.19
CA ASP A 156 22.30 -5.06 9.35
C ASP A 156 23.80 -4.73 9.12
N GLN A 157 24.39 -5.29 8.08
CA GLN A 157 25.79 -5.07 7.69
C GLN A 157 25.94 -4.10 6.52
N ASN A 158 24.85 -3.56 6.00
CA ASN A 158 24.90 -2.64 4.85
C ASN A 158 25.50 -1.29 5.26
N ASP A 159 26.55 -0.90 4.53
CA ASP A 159 27.16 0.42 4.67
C ASP A 159 26.26 1.48 4.02
N ILE A 160 26.05 2.60 4.72
CA ILE A 160 25.35 3.77 4.18
C ILE A 160 26.04 4.36 2.94
N TYR A 161 27.33 4.09 2.77
CA TYR A 161 28.13 4.51 1.59
C TYR A 161 28.10 3.50 0.45
N SER A 162 27.38 2.38 0.60
CA SER A 162 27.21 1.44 -0.50
C SER A 162 26.39 2.09 -1.65
N GLU A 163 26.56 1.57 -2.85
CA GLU A 163 25.77 2.02 -4.04
C GLU A 163 24.25 1.97 -3.77
N TRP A 164 23.81 1.05 -2.92
CA TRP A 164 22.39 0.81 -2.61
C TRP A 164 21.91 1.54 -1.35
N GLY A 165 22.80 2.20 -0.63
CA GLY A 165 22.53 2.85 0.66
C GLY A 165 22.20 1.85 1.77
N SER A 166 21.84 2.36 2.94
CA SER A 166 21.33 1.51 4.02
C SER A 166 19.90 1.06 3.73
N PHE A 167 19.60 -0.20 4.00
CA PHE A 167 18.27 -0.76 3.92
C PHE A 167 17.97 -1.57 5.19
N THR A 168 16.82 -1.32 5.78
CA THR A 168 16.36 -2.05 6.97
C THR A 168 14.99 -2.62 6.70
N ILE A 169 14.85 -3.93 6.86
CA ILE A 169 13.55 -4.62 6.80
C ILE A 169 12.74 -4.21 8.02
N THR A 170 11.54 -3.71 7.80
CA THR A 170 10.60 -3.31 8.86
C THR A 170 9.49 -4.33 9.08
N LYS A 171 9.06 -5.04 8.01
CA LYS A 171 8.15 -6.18 8.09
C LYS A 171 8.53 -7.19 7.02
N PHE A 172 8.37 -8.45 7.33
CA PHE A 172 8.77 -9.54 6.47
C PHE A 172 7.84 -10.74 6.59
N ALA A 173 7.51 -11.33 5.46
CA ALA A 173 6.81 -12.61 5.39
C ALA A 173 7.43 -13.49 4.31
N VAL A 174 7.44 -14.78 4.54
CA VAL A 174 8.00 -15.79 3.64
C VAL A 174 7.00 -16.90 3.40
N SER A 175 6.95 -17.40 2.17
CA SER A 175 6.16 -18.55 1.73
C SER A 175 7.10 -19.60 1.20
N ALA A 176 7.20 -20.74 1.88
CA ALA A 176 8.05 -21.84 1.44
C ALA A 176 7.43 -22.64 0.29
N ASP A 177 6.11 -22.76 0.25
CA ASP A 177 5.37 -23.47 -0.80
C ASP A 177 5.42 -22.74 -2.16
N CYS A 178 5.57 -21.42 -2.14
CA CYS A 178 5.64 -20.60 -3.34
C CYS A 178 7.05 -20.01 -3.60
N ASN A 179 8.01 -20.22 -2.72
CA ASN A 179 9.34 -19.59 -2.79
C ASN A 179 9.29 -18.05 -2.88
N LEU A 180 8.33 -17.45 -2.20
CA LEU A 180 8.09 -16.01 -2.23
C LEU A 180 8.44 -15.35 -0.90
N ILE A 181 8.90 -14.10 -1.01
CA ILE A 181 9.01 -13.21 0.14
C ILE A 181 8.22 -11.91 -0.11
N ILE A 182 7.75 -11.34 0.98
CA ILE A 182 7.14 -10.00 1.02
C ILE A 182 7.93 -9.16 2.01
N VAL A 183 8.35 -7.98 1.58
CA VAL A 183 9.21 -7.10 2.38
C VAL A 183 8.75 -5.65 2.34
N THR A 184 8.87 -4.97 3.48
CA THR A 184 8.70 -3.52 3.60
C THR A 184 9.80 -2.92 4.45
#